data_4f28e1b3bde399ad3b5cd43107e74444
#
_entry.id   4f28e1b3bde399ad3b5cd43107e74444
#
_cell.length_a   1.000
_cell.length_b   1.000
_cell.length_c   1.000
_cell.angle_alpha   90.00
_cell.angle_beta   90.00
_cell.angle_gamma   90.00
#
_symmetry.space_group_name_H-M   'P 1'
#
loop_
_entity.id
_entity.type
_entity.pdbx_description
1 polymer ?
#
loop_
_entity_poly.entity_id
_entity_poly.type
_entity_poly.pdbx_seq_one_letter_code
_entity_poly.pdbx_strand_id
1 'polypeptide(L)'
;MSTAEARLPSNAALLLIDLQKAIDHPSWGVRNNPGAEENVTRLLAHWRKTSRPVVHIRHVSRFADSTYRDGQPGVEFKDAALPLPGEPVITKHVPCAFIATTLEATLRDRSINDIVIAGVITNNSVEATARVAGDLGFRTIVVSDATFTFGRADYRGVFRSAEEVHAMSLANLQGEYAEIASTDEIIRRAHA
;
A
#
# COMPACT_ATOMS: atom_id res chain seq x y z
N MET A 1 -28.11 -4.41 -10.30
CA MET A 1 -28.47 -4.56 -8.88
C MET A 1 -27.31 -3.96 -8.09
N SER A 2 -27.53 -2.87 -7.36
CA SER A 2 -26.51 -2.28 -6.50
C SER A 2 -26.30 -3.25 -5.32
N THR A 3 -25.19 -3.99 -5.33
CA THR A 3 -24.74 -4.71 -4.14
C THR A 3 -24.39 -3.63 -3.12
N ALA A 4 -25.13 -3.57 -2.02
CA ALA A 4 -24.76 -2.69 -0.91
C ALA A 4 -23.29 -2.95 -0.57
N GLU A 5 -22.44 -1.92 -0.66
CA GLU A 5 -21.02 -2.01 -0.37
C GLU A 5 -20.85 -2.61 1.03
N ALA A 6 -20.18 -3.76 1.14
CA ALA A 6 -20.04 -4.45 2.41
C ALA A 6 -19.26 -3.57 3.40
N ARG A 7 -19.82 -3.42 4.60
CA ARG A 7 -19.19 -2.69 5.70
C ARG A 7 -17.84 -3.28 6.06
N LEU A 8 -16.85 -2.45 6.35
CA LEU A 8 -15.55 -2.89 6.85
C LEU A 8 -15.64 -3.23 8.35
N PRO A 9 -15.13 -4.39 8.78
CA PRO A 9 -15.04 -4.72 10.21
C PRO A 9 -14.26 -3.67 11.00
N SER A 10 -14.58 -3.49 12.27
CA SER A 10 -13.89 -2.51 13.14
C SER A 10 -12.40 -2.81 13.34
N ASN A 11 -11.97 -4.06 13.13
CA ASN A 11 -10.57 -4.49 13.18
C ASN A 11 -9.90 -4.58 11.80
N ALA A 12 -10.52 -4.10 10.70
CA ALA A 12 -9.84 -4.02 9.41
C ALA A 12 -8.58 -3.16 9.52
N ALA A 13 -7.43 -3.70 9.10
CA ALA A 13 -6.15 -3.00 9.18
C ALA A 13 -5.85 -2.15 7.94
N LEU A 14 -5.29 -0.96 8.15
CA LEU A 14 -4.68 -0.16 7.09
C LEU A 14 -3.19 -0.51 7.01
N LEU A 15 -2.75 -1.03 5.87
CA LEU A 15 -1.34 -1.28 5.55
C LEU A 15 -0.83 -0.14 4.67
N LEU A 16 0.17 0.59 5.16
CA LEU A 16 0.84 1.66 4.43
C LEU A 16 2.20 1.17 3.92
N ILE A 17 2.31 1.00 2.61
CA ILE A 17 3.46 0.35 1.98
C ILE A 17 4.46 1.36 1.46
N ASP A 18 5.71 1.31 1.97
CA ASP A 18 6.91 1.99 1.46
C ASP A 18 6.78 3.51 1.25
N LEU A 19 5.91 4.19 2.01
CA LEU A 19 5.73 5.63 1.96
C LEU A 19 6.89 6.35 2.67
N GLN A 20 8.07 6.28 2.05
CA GLN A 20 9.33 6.81 2.53
C GLN A 20 9.85 7.90 1.59
N LYS A 21 10.75 8.77 2.07
CA LYS A 21 11.33 9.88 1.28
C LYS A 21 12.05 9.44 0.01
N ALA A 22 12.53 8.18 -0.03
CA ALA A 22 13.16 7.58 -1.20
C ALA A 22 12.32 7.65 -2.48
N ILE A 23 10.97 7.64 -2.35
CA ILE A 23 10.07 7.65 -3.52
C ILE A 23 10.02 9.03 -4.21
N ASP A 24 10.46 10.09 -3.54
CA ASP A 24 10.54 11.44 -4.11
C ASP A 24 11.82 11.70 -4.88
N HIS A 25 12.74 10.72 -4.94
CA HIS A 25 13.99 10.90 -5.65
C HIS A 25 13.72 11.10 -7.15
N PRO A 26 14.34 12.12 -7.79
CA PRO A 26 14.05 12.47 -9.21
C PRO A 26 14.24 11.33 -10.21
N SER A 27 15.06 10.32 -9.89
CA SER A 27 15.29 9.16 -10.75
C SER A 27 14.04 8.32 -11.01
N TRP A 28 13.00 8.44 -10.21
CA TRP A 28 11.74 7.73 -10.42
C TRP A 28 10.93 8.31 -11.60
N GLY A 29 11.11 9.60 -11.92
CA GLY A 29 10.38 10.27 -12.98
C GLY A 29 8.99 10.78 -12.55
N VAL A 30 8.09 10.91 -13.53
CA VAL A 30 6.73 11.43 -13.29
C VAL A 30 5.79 10.31 -12.87
N ARG A 31 5.08 10.51 -11.76
CA ARG A 31 4.10 9.56 -11.22
C ARG A 31 2.67 9.88 -11.69
N ASN A 32 1.79 8.91 -11.59
CA ASN A 32 0.34 9.13 -11.59
C ASN A 32 -0.15 9.53 -10.18
N ASN A 33 -1.46 9.73 -10.03
CA ASN A 33 -2.14 10.02 -8.75
C ASN A 33 -1.42 11.08 -7.89
N PRO A 34 -1.32 12.33 -8.34
CA PRO A 34 -0.60 13.38 -7.59
C PRO A 34 -1.22 13.63 -6.20
N GLY A 35 -2.51 13.35 -5.98
CA GLY A 35 -3.22 13.46 -4.71
C GLY A 35 -3.14 12.22 -3.79
N ALA A 36 -2.38 11.19 -4.16
CA ALA A 36 -2.38 9.93 -3.41
C ALA A 36 -1.95 10.08 -1.94
N GLU A 37 -1.00 10.95 -1.65
CA GLU A 37 -0.54 11.20 -0.27
C GLU A 37 -1.57 11.94 0.58
N GLU A 38 -2.35 12.84 -0.03
CA GLU A 38 -3.50 13.45 0.64
C GLU A 38 -4.54 12.39 0.99
N ASN A 39 -4.82 11.48 0.08
CA ASN A 39 -5.73 10.35 0.32
C ASN A 39 -5.19 9.40 1.41
N VAL A 40 -3.88 9.12 1.45
CA VAL A 40 -3.24 8.39 2.55
C VAL A 40 -3.47 9.10 3.89
N THR A 41 -3.28 10.40 3.94
CA THR A 41 -3.52 11.21 5.15
C THR A 41 -4.99 11.12 5.61
N ARG A 42 -5.95 11.16 4.68
CA ARG A 42 -7.38 11.01 4.97
C ARG A 42 -7.70 9.62 5.54
N LEU A 43 -7.17 8.56 4.94
CA LEU A 43 -7.31 7.19 5.43
C LEU A 43 -6.72 7.04 6.84
N LEU A 44 -5.48 7.48 7.05
CA LEU A 44 -4.82 7.46 8.36
C LEU A 44 -5.62 8.19 9.43
N ALA A 45 -6.07 9.41 9.13
CA ALA A 45 -6.87 10.19 10.08
C ALA A 45 -8.15 9.46 10.46
N HIS A 46 -8.81 8.81 9.48
CA HIS A 46 -10.03 8.04 9.72
C HIS A 46 -9.75 6.79 10.58
N TRP A 47 -8.72 5.99 10.25
CA TRP A 47 -8.34 4.79 11.00
C TRP A 47 -7.98 5.13 12.46
N ARG A 48 -7.17 6.16 12.67
CA ARG A 48 -6.79 6.64 14.00
C ARG A 48 -7.98 7.13 14.81
N LYS A 49 -8.86 7.95 14.20
CA LYS A 49 -10.09 8.45 14.83
C LYS A 49 -11.03 7.32 15.27
N THR A 50 -11.08 6.23 14.52
CA THR A 50 -11.94 5.07 14.80
C THR A 50 -11.20 3.94 15.53
N SER A 51 -9.97 4.18 16.01
CA SER A 51 -9.12 3.21 16.72
C SER A 51 -8.91 1.88 15.97
N ARG A 52 -8.92 1.93 14.64
CA ARG A 52 -8.65 0.78 13.79
C ARG A 52 -7.14 0.51 13.67
N PRO A 53 -6.72 -0.75 13.45
CA PRO A 53 -5.31 -1.08 13.33
C PRO A 53 -4.64 -0.40 12.14
N VAL A 54 -3.46 0.19 12.36
CA VAL A 54 -2.58 0.70 11.31
C VAL A 54 -1.26 -0.05 11.38
N VAL A 55 -0.72 -0.46 10.24
CA VAL A 55 0.59 -1.11 10.12
C VAL A 55 1.40 -0.38 9.04
N HIS A 56 2.60 0.06 9.41
CA HIS A 56 3.52 0.71 8.49
C HIS A 56 4.56 -0.29 7.98
N ILE A 57 4.69 -0.38 6.67
CA ILE A 57 5.71 -1.20 6.02
C ILE A 57 6.83 -0.29 5.56
N ARG A 58 8.04 -0.58 6.04
CA ARG A 58 9.28 0.13 5.70
C ARG A 58 10.12 -0.75 4.80
N HIS A 59 10.45 -0.28 3.61
CA HIS A 59 11.42 -0.95 2.75
C HIS A 59 12.84 -0.49 3.07
N VAL A 60 13.75 -1.45 3.23
CA VAL A 60 15.19 -1.22 3.28
C VAL A 60 15.83 -2.09 2.20
N SER A 61 16.32 -1.46 1.15
CA SER A 61 16.83 -2.16 -0.03
C SER A 61 18.16 -2.86 0.24
N ARG A 62 18.34 -4.02 -0.39
CA ARG A 62 19.61 -4.76 -0.41
C ARG A 62 20.60 -4.22 -1.46
N PHE A 63 20.14 -3.38 -2.39
CA PHE A 63 20.95 -2.86 -3.48
C PHE A 63 21.67 -1.58 -3.05
N ALA A 64 22.96 -1.50 -3.33
CA ALA A 64 23.83 -0.40 -2.89
C ALA A 64 23.48 0.95 -3.53
N ASP A 65 22.92 0.95 -4.74
CA ASP A 65 22.54 2.12 -5.53
C ASP A 65 21.06 2.52 -5.32
N SER A 66 20.34 1.81 -4.47
CA SER A 66 18.92 2.10 -4.23
C SER A 66 18.73 3.38 -3.40
N THR A 67 17.71 4.16 -3.76
CA THR A 67 17.24 5.30 -2.95
C THR A 67 16.71 4.87 -1.57
N TYR A 68 16.32 3.59 -1.43
CA TYR A 68 15.87 2.95 -0.18
C TYR A 68 17.00 2.25 0.59
N ARG A 69 18.29 2.50 0.27
CA ARG A 69 19.41 1.88 0.98
C ARG A 69 19.45 2.36 2.43
N ASP A 70 19.82 1.46 3.34
CA ASP A 70 19.98 1.77 4.76
C ASP A 70 21.00 2.89 5.02
N GLY A 71 20.82 3.61 6.12
CA GLY A 71 21.73 4.65 6.56
C GLY A 71 21.63 5.98 5.79
N GLN A 72 20.60 6.19 4.97
CA GLN A 72 20.37 7.45 4.26
C GLN A 72 18.95 8.00 4.50
N PRO A 73 18.72 9.32 4.28
CA PRO A 73 17.41 9.94 4.53
C PRO A 73 16.24 9.31 3.76
N GLY A 74 16.50 8.65 2.62
CA GLY A 74 15.49 7.99 1.82
C GLY A 74 14.68 6.93 2.57
N VAL A 75 15.24 6.28 3.61
CA VAL A 75 14.53 5.27 4.41
C VAL A 75 13.56 5.84 5.43
N GLU A 76 13.61 7.16 5.69
CA GLU A 76 12.66 7.82 6.60
C GLU A 76 11.26 7.87 6.00
N PHE A 77 10.24 7.75 6.85
CA PHE A 77 8.86 7.92 6.42
C PHE A 77 8.58 9.36 5.96
N LYS A 78 7.66 9.49 5.01
CA LYS A 78 7.09 10.78 4.60
C LYS A 78 6.14 11.29 5.68
N ASP A 79 5.99 12.61 5.79
CA ASP A 79 5.10 13.25 6.78
C ASP A 79 3.65 12.73 6.68
N ALA A 80 3.19 12.46 5.46
CA ALA A 80 1.85 11.92 5.20
C ALA A 80 1.61 10.51 5.81
N ALA A 81 2.69 9.80 6.19
CA ALA A 81 2.63 8.41 6.66
C ALA A 81 3.49 8.15 7.90
N LEU A 82 3.74 9.18 8.71
CA LEU A 82 4.52 9.03 9.95
C LEU A 82 3.80 8.11 10.94
N PRO A 83 4.49 7.05 11.43
CA PRO A 83 3.94 6.18 12.47
C PRO A 83 3.74 6.93 13.80
N LEU A 84 2.65 6.61 14.49
CA LEU A 84 2.45 7.03 15.88
C LEU A 84 2.96 5.97 16.86
N PRO A 85 3.27 6.35 18.12
CA PRO A 85 3.58 5.38 19.17
C PRO A 85 2.51 4.31 19.28
N GLY A 86 2.91 3.03 19.24
CA GLY A 86 2.01 1.88 19.28
C GLY A 86 1.55 1.37 17.91
N GLU A 87 1.78 2.09 16.81
CA GLU A 87 1.56 1.58 15.46
C GLU A 87 2.77 0.71 15.03
N PRO A 88 2.55 -0.57 14.65
CA PRO A 88 3.65 -1.43 14.22
C PRO A 88 4.36 -0.89 12.98
N VAL A 89 5.69 -0.95 13.00
CA VAL A 89 6.56 -0.70 11.85
C VAL A 89 7.24 -2.02 11.50
N ILE A 90 6.95 -2.56 10.32
CA ILE A 90 7.53 -3.81 9.83
C ILE A 90 8.50 -3.52 8.71
N THR A 91 9.76 -3.90 8.89
CA THR A 91 10.79 -3.70 7.87
C THR A 91 10.89 -4.90 6.95
N LYS A 92 10.92 -4.66 5.65
CA LYS A 92 11.14 -5.66 4.60
C LYS A 92 12.32 -5.32 3.72
N HIS A 93 12.88 -6.33 3.08
CA HIS A 93 14.03 -6.21 2.17
C HIS A 93 13.75 -6.68 0.74
N VAL A 94 12.50 -7.08 0.47
CA VAL A 94 11.99 -7.54 -0.83
C VAL A 94 10.64 -6.88 -1.12
N PRO A 95 10.11 -6.94 -2.35
CA PRO A 95 8.84 -6.26 -2.66
C PRO A 95 7.67 -6.66 -1.78
N CYS A 96 7.42 -7.95 -1.58
CA CYS A 96 6.29 -8.43 -0.78
C CYS A 96 6.51 -8.22 0.72
N ALA A 97 5.53 -7.61 1.40
CA ALA A 97 5.60 -7.31 2.83
C ALA A 97 5.45 -8.55 3.74
N PHE A 98 4.96 -9.67 3.22
CA PHE A 98 4.84 -10.92 3.98
C PHE A 98 6.11 -11.77 3.98
N ILE A 99 7.03 -11.54 3.03
CA ILE A 99 8.20 -12.41 2.87
C ILE A 99 9.32 -12.03 3.85
N ALA A 100 9.69 -12.99 4.68
CA ALA A 100 10.74 -12.85 5.70
C ALA A 100 10.47 -11.68 6.68
N THR A 101 9.21 -11.49 7.08
CA THR A 101 8.76 -10.48 8.04
C THR A 101 7.80 -11.11 9.05
N THR A 102 7.39 -10.32 10.03
CA THR A 102 6.39 -10.71 11.04
C THR A 102 4.97 -10.28 10.66
N LEU A 103 4.72 -9.80 9.43
CA LEU A 103 3.43 -9.19 9.07
C LEU A 103 2.26 -10.16 9.26
N GLU A 104 2.36 -11.38 8.76
CA GLU A 104 1.28 -12.35 8.89
C GLU A 104 0.97 -12.65 10.36
N ALA A 105 1.99 -12.95 11.17
CA ALA A 105 1.81 -13.19 12.60
C ALA A 105 1.17 -11.97 13.28
N THR A 106 1.66 -10.75 13.00
CA THR A 106 1.10 -9.50 13.55
C THR A 106 -0.39 -9.32 13.26
N LEU A 107 -0.84 -9.70 12.06
CA LEU A 107 -2.24 -9.62 11.67
C LEU A 107 -3.07 -10.75 12.32
N ARG A 108 -2.58 -12.01 12.29
CA ARG A 108 -3.28 -13.17 12.85
C ARG A 108 -3.45 -13.07 14.37
N ASP A 109 -2.43 -12.64 15.09
CA ASP A 109 -2.46 -12.48 16.57
C ASP A 109 -3.53 -11.46 17.00
N ARG A 110 -3.89 -10.53 16.13
CA ARG A 110 -4.96 -9.53 16.34
C ARG A 110 -6.29 -9.93 15.71
N SER A 111 -6.43 -11.17 15.22
CA SER A 111 -7.63 -11.67 14.53
C SER A 111 -8.06 -10.77 13.36
N ILE A 112 -7.09 -10.14 12.67
CA ILE A 112 -7.33 -9.31 11.50
C ILE A 112 -7.41 -10.22 10.27
N ASN A 113 -8.54 -10.17 9.56
CA ASN A 113 -8.77 -10.90 8.31
C ASN A 113 -9.00 -9.96 7.13
N ASP A 114 -9.23 -8.68 7.39
CA ASP A 114 -9.52 -7.65 6.40
C ASP A 114 -8.39 -6.63 6.40
N ILE A 115 -7.79 -6.39 5.22
CA ILE A 115 -6.71 -5.44 5.05
C ILE A 115 -7.00 -4.47 3.91
N VAL A 116 -6.74 -3.21 4.18
CA VAL A 116 -6.81 -2.11 3.21
C VAL A 116 -5.39 -1.66 2.93
N ILE A 117 -4.97 -1.70 1.67
CA ILE A 117 -3.60 -1.41 1.25
C ILE A 117 -3.56 -0.07 0.53
N ALA A 118 -2.68 0.81 0.99
CA ALA A 118 -2.28 2.05 0.32
C ALA A 118 -0.76 2.18 0.29
N GLY A 119 -0.20 3.02 -0.58
CA GLY A 119 1.23 3.27 -0.66
C GLY A 119 1.86 2.99 -2.02
N VAL A 120 3.14 2.57 -2.06
CA VAL A 120 3.95 2.59 -3.29
C VAL A 120 4.82 1.36 -3.47
N ILE A 121 5.21 1.10 -4.70
CA ILE A 121 4.60 1.50 -5.98
C ILE A 121 3.59 0.43 -6.38
N THR A 122 2.53 0.84 -7.07
CA THR A 122 1.37 -0.02 -7.38
C THR A 122 1.79 -1.35 -8.00
N ASN A 123 2.60 -1.32 -9.05
CA ASN A 123 3.00 -2.49 -9.84
C ASN A 123 4.19 -3.27 -9.25
N ASN A 124 4.60 -3.02 -8.03
CA ASN A 124 5.69 -3.76 -7.37
C ASN A 124 5.30 -4.12 -5.93
N SER A 125 5.67 -3.31 -4.94
CA SER A 125 5.46 -3.64 -3.52
C SER A 125 3.98 -3.81 -3.17
N VAL A 126 3.10 -2.94 -3.69
CA VAL A 126 1.65 -3.03 -3.47
C VAL A 126 1.11 -4.31 -4.11
N GLU A 127 1.35 -4.52 -5.41
CA GLU A 127 0.86 -5.71 -6.14
C GLU A 127 1.40 -7.01 -5.53
N ALA A 128 2.71 -7.09 -5.26
CA ALA A 128 3.32 -8.28 -4.66
C ALA A 128 2.73 -8.61 -3.28
N THR A 129 2.46 -7.59 -2.46
CA THR A 129 1.86 -7.77 -1.14
C THR A 129 0.40 -8.17 -1.24
N ALA A 130 -0.38 -7.55 -2.12
CA ALA A 130 -1.80 -7.86 -2.30
C ALA A 130 -2.03 -9.28 -2.80
N ARG A 131 -1.20 -9.79 -3.73
CA ARG A 131 -1.27 -11.18 -4.22
C ARG A 131 -1.06 -12.16 -3.08
N VAL A 132 0.02 -12.02 -2.33
CA VAL A 132 0.31 -12.93 -1.20
C VAL A 132 -0.75 -12.79 -0.10
N ALA A 133 -1.27 -11.61 0.15
CA ALA A 133 -2.37 -11.42 1.10
C ALA A 133 -3.62 -12.22 0.70
N GLY A 134 -4.02 -12.16 -0.59
CA GLY A 134 -5.12 -12.95 -1.14
C GLY A 134 -4.85 -14.44 -1.02
N ASP A 135 -3.66 -14.92 -1.41
CA ASP A 135 -3.25 -16.32 -1.31
C ASP A 135 -3.26 -16.84 0.14
N LEU A 136 -2.96 -15.99 1.12
CA LEU A 136 -3.04 -16.29 2.55
C LEU A 136 -4.47 -16.22 3.11
N GLY A 137 -5.46 -15.86 2.29
CA GLY A 137 -6.87 -15.80 2.65
C GLY A 137 -7.30 -14.52 3.37
N PHE A 138 -6.51 -13.44 3.31
CA PHE A 138 -6.98 -12.13 3.77
C PHE A 138 -7.96 -11.53 2.76
N ARG A 139 -9.03 -10.93 3.26
CA ARG A 139 -9.89 -10.05 2.44
C ARG A 139 -9.13 -8.76 2.18
N THR A 140 -8.60 -8.63 0.98
CA THR A 140 -7.68 -7.56 0.60
C THR A 140 -8.38 -6.52 -0.26
N ILE A 141 -8.20 -5.24 0.08
CA ILE A 141 -8.66 -4.12 -0.72
C ILE A 141 -7.45 -3.23 -1.03
N VAL A 142 -7.24 -2.89 -2.28
CA VAL A 142 -6.23 -1.92 -2.70
C VAL A 142 -6.91 -0.60 -3.03
N VAL A 143 -6.44 0.49 -2.42
CA VAL A 143 -7.03 1.82 -2.62
C VAL A 143 -6.40 2.48 -3.83
N SER A 144 -7.15 2.53 -4.93
CA SER A 144 -6.64 2.95 -6.25
C SER A 144 -6.07 4.36 -6.27
N ASP A 145 -6.70 5.30 -5.60
CA ASP A 145 -6.31 6.72 -5.56
C ASP A 145 -5.40 7.10 -4.36
N ALA A 146 -5.07 6.10 -3.51
CA ALA A 146 -4.07 6.20 -2.44
C ALA A 146 -2.83 5.32 -2.72
N THR A 147 -2.69 4.84 -3.94
CA THR A 147 -1.50 4.18 -4.49
C THR A 147 -1.05 4.89 -5.75
N PHE A 148 0.26 4.84 -6.04
CA PHE A 148 0.80 5.41 -7.28
C PHE A 148 2.01 4.62 -7.80
N THR A 149 2.37 4.90 -9.04
CA THR A 149 3.56 4.37 -9.70
C THR A 149 4.13 5.36 -10.71
N PHE A 150 5.11 4.92 -11.48
CA PHE A 150 5.85 5.71 -12.46
C PHE A 150 5.80 5.05 -13.83
N GLY A 151 5.97 5.86 -14.88
CA GLY A 151 6.13 5.36 -16.23
C GLY A 151 7.40 4.51 -16.37
N ARG A 152 7.34 3.48 -17.22
CA ARG A 152 8.47 2.57 -17.46
C ARG A 152 8.39 1.92 -18.83
N ALA A 153 9.51 1.45 -19.34
CA ALA A 153 9.50 0.59 -20.52
C ALA A 153 8.90 -0.78 -20.19
N ASP A 154 8.05 -1.31 -21.08
CA ASP A 154 7.61 -2.70 -21.04
C ASP A 154 8.75 -3.64 -21.49
N TYR A 155 8.51 -4.97 -21.49
CA TYR A 155 9.51 -5.97 -21.86
C TYR A 155 9.99 -5.89 -23.32
N ARG A 156 9.28 -5.15 -24.19
CA ARG A 156 9.67 -4.87 -25.57
C ARG A 156 10.41 -3.55 -25.73
N GLY A 157 10.63 -2.81 -24.64
CA GLY A 157 11.25 -1.50 -24.65
C GLY A 157 10.27 -0.36 -24.99
N VAL A 158 8.97 -0.60 -25.12
CA VAL A 158 7.96 0.43 -25.38
C VAL A 158 7.62 1.13 -24.06
N PHE A 159 7.76 2.45 -24.02
CA PHE A 159 7.41 3.23 -22.83
C PHE A 159 5.91 3.18 -22.55
N ARG A 160 5.56 2.91 -21.29
CA ARG A 160 4.21 2.97 -20.74
C ARG A 160 4.11 4.09 -19.72
N SER A 161 3.06 4.87 -19.82
CA SER A 161 2.80 5.94 -18.85
C SER A 161 2.55 5.38 -17.45
N ALA A 162 2.67 6.20 -16.43
CA ALA A 162 2.35 5.82 -15.06
C ALA A 162 0.90 5.34 -14.90
N GLU A 163 -0.04 5.96 -15.64
CA GLU A 163 -1.46 5.59 -15.69
C GLU A 163 -1.66 4.18 -16.27
N GLU A 164 -1.00 3.87 -17.40
CA GLU A 164 -1.08 2.54 -18.03
C GLU A 164 -0.53 1.46 -17.11
N VAL A 165 0.61 1.70 -16.48
CA VAL A 165 1.24 0.76 -15.54
C VAL A 165 0.35 0.55 -14.31
N HIS A 166 -0.20 1.61 -13.74
CA HIS A 166 -1.09 1.57 -12.60
C HIS A 166 -2.38 0.82 -12.91
N ALA A 167 -3.05 1.17 -14.00
CA ALA A 167 -4.31 0.55 -14.40
C ALA A 167 -4.15 -0.96 -14.64
N MET A 168 -3.06 -1.37 -15.29
CA MET A 168 -2.79 -2.78 -15.55
C MET A 168 -2.47 -3.55 -14.26
N SER A 169 -1.70 -2.96 -13.35
CA SER A 169 -1.42 -3.55 -12.04
C SER A 169 -2.70 -3.79 -11.23
N LEU A 170 -3.61 -2.80 -11.17
CA LEU A 170 -4.89 -2.94 -10.49
C LEU A 170 -5.79 -3.99 -11.18
N ALA A 171 -5.80 -4.03 -12.52
CA ALA A 171 -6.55 -5.05 -13.27
C ALA A 171 -6.06 -6.48 -12.99
N ASN A 172 -4.76 -6.67 -12.78
CA ASN A 172 -4.17 -7.96 -12.41
C ASN A 172 -4.60 -8.45 -11.02
N LEU A 173 -5.00 -7.53 -10.14
CA LEU A 173 -5.41 -7.84 -8.76
C LEU A 173 -6.91 -8.06 -8.63
N GLN A 174 -7.70 -7.28 -9.41
CA GLN A 174 -9.13 -7.19 -9.23
C GLN A 174 -9.84 -8.52 -9.47
N GLY A 175 -10.62 -8.93 -8.48
CA GLY A 175 -11.50 -10.11 -8.55
C GLY A 175 -10.85 -11.43 -8.15
N GLU A 176 -9.52 -11.54 -8.20
CA GLU A 176 -8.81 -12.75 -7.78
C GLU A 176 -8.07 -12.57 -6.45
N TYR A 177 -7.26 -11.51 -6.34
CA TYR A 177 -6.42 -11.28 -5.16
C TYR A 177 -6.93 -10.16 -4.25
N ALA A 178 -7.58 -9.16 -4.85
CA ALA A 178 -8.05 -7.99 -4.12
C ALA A 178 -9.30 -7.37 -4.78
N GLU A 179 -10.05 -6.66 -3.96
CA GLU A 179 -11.00 -5.66 -4.40
C GLU A 179 -10.26 -4.35 -4.65
N ILE A 180 -10.68 -3.59 -5.67
CA ILE A 180 -10.15 -2.24 -5.93
C ILE A 180 -11.24 -1.23 -5.57
N ALA A 181 -10.89 -0.28 -4.70
CA ALA A 181 -11.81 0.77 -4.24
C ALA A 181 -11.12 2.13 -4.17
N SER A 182 -11.89 3.20 -4.14
CA SER A 182 -11.39 4.56 -3.90
C SER A 182 -11.31 4.88 -2.39
N THR A 183 -10.57 5.90 -2.05
CA THR A 183 -10.48 6.44 -0.67
C THR A 183 -11.86 6.78 -0.12
N ASP A 184 -12.72 7.42 -0.90
CA ASP A 184 -14.07 7.80 -0.46
C ASP A 184 -14.95 6.59 -0.19
N GLU A 185 -14.89 5.56 -1.02
CA GLU A 185 -15.60 4.29 -0.80
C GLU A 185 -15.15 3.61 0.49
N ILE A 186 -13.84 3.54 0.71
CA ILE A 186 -13.29 2.93 1.92
C ILE A 186 -13.70 3.68 3.18
N ILE A 187 -13.63 5.00 3.18
CA ILE A 187 -14.05 5.83 4.31
C ILE A 187 -15.55 5.64 4.60
N ARG A 188 -16.41 5.63 3.57
CA ARG A 188 -17.85 5.37 3.76
C ARG A 188 -18.09 4.00 4.39
N ARG A 189 -17.45 2.94 3.90
CA ARG A 189 -17.57 1.57 4.42
C ARG A 189 -17.04 1.40 5.83
N ALA A 190 -16.12 2.24 6.26
CA ALA A 190 -15.54 2.25 7.59
C ALA A 190 -16.35 3.08 8.58
N HIS A 191 -17.21 4.00 8.12
CA HIS A 191 -18.10 4.80 8.96
C HIS A 191 -19.37 4.06 9.41
N ALA A 192 -19.80 3.11 8.65
CA ALA A 192 -21.10 2.46 8.81
C ALA A 192 -21.21 1.54 10.05
#